data_01c3e5be6f3c4bbb61487f1d3bec353b
#
_entry.id   01c3e5be6f3c4bbb61487f1d3bec353b
#
_cell.length_a   1.000
_cell.length_b   1.000
_cell.length_c   1.000
_cell.angle_alpha   90.00
_cell.angle_beta   90.00
_cell.angle_gamma   90.00
#
_symmetry.space_group_name_H-M   'P 1'
#
loop_
_entity.id
_entity.type
_entity.pdbx_description
1 polymer ?
#
loop_
_entity_poly.entity_id
_entity_poly.type
_entity_poly.pdbx_seq_one_letter_code
_entity_poly.pdbx_strand_id
1 'polypeptide(L)'
;DWCITEDAFKQMCKLRALTTKYNDTPEIASRPWDTKRDGLVLSEGGAVFVLSNTFKANTLCEIDGYAMTNDAYQVVAPHPEGEQIERCMKETLKGKTPGLINAHATSTPLGDYVELDAINRLGLGKVPLVANKSQIGHLMAAAGSIELALSILSLKHRIIPPTVNVDEVLDGYSPNIRSKSESHEIKSVLCNSFGFGGTNASILIK
;
A
#
# COMPACT_ATOMS: atom_id res chain seq x y z
N ASP A 1 -8.64 11.47 7.95
CA ASP A 1 -7.88 12.66 7.58
C ASP A 1 -8.67 13.49 6.56
N TRP A 2 -8.65 14.79 6.72
CA TRP A 2 -9.22 15.76 5.78
C TRP A 2 -8.12 16.74 5.42
N CYS A 3 -7.44 16.46 4.32
CA CYS A 3 -6.22 17.18 3.94
C CYS A 3 -6.29 17.86 2.57
N ILE A 4 -7.40 17.77 1.83
CA ILE A 4 -7.56 18.39 0.51
C ILE A 4 -8.00 19.85 0.68
N THR A 5 -7.10 20.66 1.22
CA THR A 5 -7.24 22.12 1.21
C THR A 5 -6.40 22.71 0.07
N GLU A 6 -6.74 23.90 -0.39
CA GLU A 6 -5.99 24.58 -1.45
C GLU A 6 -4.51 24.73 -1.10
N ASP A 7 -4.19 25.07 0.15
CA ASP A 7 -2.81 25.25 0.61
C ASP A 7 -2.07 23.94 0.69
N ALA A 8 -2.67 22.87 1.23
CA ALA A 8 -2.05 21.53 1.27
C ALA A 8 -1.78 21.01 -0.14
N PHE A 9 -2.76 21.19 -1.04
CA PHE A 9 -2.59 20.78 -2.44
C PHE A 9 -1.44 21.54 -3.12
N LYS A 10 -1.36 22.87 -2.95
CA LYS A 10 -0.25 23.69 -3.48
C LYS A 10 1.11 23.25 -2.93
N GLN A 11 1.18 22.89 -1.63
CA GLN A 11 2.42 22.40 -1.03
C GLN A 11 2.84 21.03 -1.61
N MET A 12 1.90 20.11 -1.76
CA MET A 12 2.15 18.81 -2.37
C MET A 12 2.58 18.91 -3.84
N CYS A 13 2.04 19.88 -4.59
CA CYS A 13 2.50 20.20 -5.94
C CYS A 13 3.97 20.67 -5.92
N LYS A 14 4.37 21.53 -4.97
CA LYS A 14 5.76 21.98 -4.83
C LYS A 14 6.73 20.84 -4.50
N LEU A 15 6.28 19.83 -3.75
CA LEU A 15 7.06 18.62 -3.46
C LEU A 15 7.21 17.70 -4.68
N ARG A 16 6.49 17.97 -5.77
CA ARG A 16 6.44 17.12 -6.99
C ARG A 16 6.05 15.66 -6.69
N ALA A 17 5.21 15.48 -5.69
CA ALA A 17 4.69 14.16 -5.30
C ALA A 17 3.40 13.80 -6.03
N LEU A 18 2.60 14.82 -6.44
CA LEU A 18 1.36 14.63 -7.16
C LEU A 18 1.60 14.35 -8.65
N THR A 19 0.73 13.51 -9.22
CA THR A 19 0.67 13.38 -10.68
C THR A 19 0.15 14.66 -11.32
N THR A 20 0.68 15.03 -12.47
CA THR A 20 0.26 16.19 -13.26
C THR A 20 -0.05 15.84 -14.71
N LYS A 21 0.30 14.63 -15.14
CA LYS A 21 0.11 14.17 -16.53
C LYS A 21 -1.33 13.85 -16.89
N TYR A 22 -2.18 13.59 -15.90
CA TYR A 22 -3.51 13.03 -16.10
C TYR A 22 -4.63 13.99 -15.67
N ASN A 23 -4.39 15.31 -15.69
CA ASN A 23 -5.42 16.29 -15.30
C ASN A 23 -6.68 16.25 -16.18
N ASP A 24 -6.50 15.89 -17.46
CA ASP A 24 -7.62 15.77 -18.40
C ASP A 24 -8.26 14.36 -18.42
N THR A 25 -7.64 13.39 -17.73
CA THR A 25 -8.09 12.00 -17.61
C THR A 25 -7.86 11.47 -16.19
N PRO A 26 -8.48 12.09 -15.16
CA PRO A 26 -8.16 11.83 -13.76
C PRO A 26 -8.47 10.39 -13.31
N GLU A 27 -9.37 9.70 -14.00
CA GLU A 27 -9.74 8.31 -13.72
C GLU A 27 -8.59 7.31 -13.92
N ILE A 28 -7.57 7.67 -14.70
CA ILE A 28 -6.38 6.84 -14.94
C ILE A 28 -5.12 7.39 -14.25
N ALA A 29 -5.26 8.41 -13.41
CA ALA A 29 -4.13 9.13 -12.82
C ALA A 29 -3.39 8.30 -11.76
N SER A 30 -4.12 7.59 -10.90
CA SER A 30 -3.53 6.65 -9.94
C SER A 30 -3.32 5.30 -10.61
N ARG A 31 -2.04 4.98 -10.89
CA ARG A 31 -1.64 3.79 -11.66
C ARG A 31 -0.41 3.09 -11.08
N PRO A 32 -0.54 2.52 -9.86
CA PRO A 32 0.57 1.87 -9.18
C PRO A 32 1.24 0.80 -10.04
N TRP A 33 2.59 0.75 -10.03
CA TRP A 33 3.45 -0.18 -10.77
C TRP A 33 3.40 -0.08 -12.29
N ASP A 34 2.58 0.79 -12.85
CA ASP A 34 2.56 1.02 -14.30
C ASP A 34 3.80 1.82 -14.75
N THR A 35 4.32 1.49 -15.94
CA THR A 35 5.49 2.21 -16.52
C THR A 35 5.25 3.70 -16.69
N LYS A 36 4.00 4.12 -16.89
CA LYS A 36 3.59 5.52 -17.12
C LYS A 36 3.17 6.26 -15.84
N ARG A 37 3.34 5.64 -14.65
CA ARG A 37 3.01 6.31 -13.39
C ARG A 37 3.80 7.59 -13.20
N ASP A 38 3.20 8.58 -12.56
CA ASP A 38 3.77 9.94 -12.52
C ASP A 38 3.74 10.58 -11.12
N GLY A 39 3.00 10.00 -10.19
CA GLY A 39 2.81 10.54 -8.84
C GLY A 39 1.51 10.09 -8.22
N LEU A 40 1.30 10.50 -6.99
CA LEU A 40 0.10 10.15 -6.23
C LEU A 40 -1.10 11.05 -6.58
N VAL A 41 -2.29 10.54 -6.29
CA VAL A 41 -3.56 11.30 -6.30
C VAL A 41 -4.03 11.44 -4.87
N LEU A 42 -4.26 12.68 -4.40
CA LEU A 42 -4.77 12.93 -3.05
C LEU A 42 -6.22 12.48 -2.91
N SER A 43 -6.54 11.93 -1.76
CA SER A 43 -7.91 11.64 -1.33
C SER A 43 -8.07 11.78 0.18
N GLU A 44 -9.28 11.65 0.67
CA GLU A 44 -9.67 11.86 2.07
C GLU A 44 -10.46 10.70 2.61
N GLY A 45 -10.40 10.47 3.91
CA GLY A 45 -11.17 9.45 4.58
C GLY A 45 -10.64 9.13 5.96
N GLY A 46 -11.21 8.11 6.59
CA GLY A 46 -10.80 7.65 7.91
C GLY A 46 -11.44 6.31 8.27
N ALA A 47 -10.79 5.55 9.13
CA ALA A 47 -11.33 4.37 9.75
C ALA A 47 -11.00 4.36 11.25
N VAL A 48 -11.85 3.72 12.04
CA VAL A 48 -11.68 3.56 13.48
C VAL A 48 -11.76 2.08 13.82
N PHE A 49 -10.81 1.61 14.62
CA PHE A 49 -10.74 0.23 15.08
C PHE A 49 -10.84 0.16 16.60
N VAL A 50 -11.60 -0.81 17.08
CA VAL A 50 -11.60 -1.18 18.49
C VAL A 50 -10.67 -2.38 18.67
N LEU A 51 -9.56 -2.19 19.37
CA LEU A 51 -8.61 -3.24 19.68
C LEU A 51 -8.93 -3.88 21.04
N SER A 52 -8.76 -5.19 21.14
CA SER A 52 -8.97 -5.95 22.38
C SER A 52 -7.88 -7.00 22.51
N ASN A 53 -7.45 -7.27 23.72
CA ASN A 53 -6.55 -8.38 24.05
C ASN A 53 -7.29 -9.72 24.27
N THR A 54 -8.61 -9.71 24.12
CA THR A 54 -9.45 -10.91 24.26
C THR A 54 -10.25 -11.13 22.99
N PHE A 55 -10.32 -12.39 22.57
CA PHE A 55 -11.16 -12.80 21.46
C PHE A 55 -12.65 -12.70 21.84
N LYS A 56 -13.44 -12.09 20.97
CA LYS A 56 -14.90 -11.93 21.14
C LYS A 56 -15.62 -12.50 19.93
N ALA A 57 -16.91 -12.80 20.08
CA ALA A 57 -17.74 -13.36 19.01
C ALA A 57 -17.79 -12.47 17.74
N ASN A 58 -17.60 -11.16 17.90
CA ASN A 58 -17.59 -10.19 16.79
C ASN A 58 -16.16 -9.74 16.38
N THR A 59 -15.11 -10.44 16.81
CA THR A 59 -13.74 -10.18 16.36
C THR A 59 -13.65 -10.39 14.84
N LEU A 60 -13.17 -9.38 14.13
CA LEU A 60 -13.09 -9.40 12.68
C LEU A 60 -11.80 -10.07 12.18
N CYS A 61 -10.70 -9.86 12.89
CA CYS A 61 -9.38 -10.43 12.59
C CYS A 61 -8.49 -10.38 13.82
N GLU A 62 -7.34 -11.03 13.75
CA GLU A 62 -6.27 -11.00 14.73
C GLU A 62 -5.04 -10.30 14.12
N ILE A 63 -4.35 -9.47 14.90
CA ILE A 63 -3.03 -8.94 14.53
C ILE A 63 -2.00 -10.03 14.86
N ASP A 64 -1.43 -10.61 13.83
CA ASP A 64 -0.50 -11.75 13.91
C ASP A 64 0.98 -11.32 13.89
N GLY A 65 1.25 -10.09 13.46
CA GLY A 65 2.57 -9.48 13.47
C GLY A 65 2.52 -7.99 13.13
N TYR A 66 3.52 -7.27 13.59
CA TYR A 66 3.73 -5.89 13.20
C TYR A 66 5.21 -5.52 13.37
N ALA A 67 5.65 -4.55 12.58
CA ALA A 67 6.96 -3.92 12.74
C ALA A 67 6.91 -2.48 12.25
N MET A 68 7.87 -1.71 12.75
CA MET A 68 8.13 -0.35 12.30
C MET A 68 9.64 -0.16 12.17
N THR A 69 10.06 0.50 11.09
CA THR A 69 11.46 0.89 10.84
C THR A 69 11.52 2.32 10.36
N ASN A 70 12.70 2.87 10.24
CA ASN A 70 12.89 4.20 9.64
C ASN A 70 14.12 4.19 8.72
N ASP A 71 13.99 4.79 7.54
CA ASP A 71 15.05 4.86 6.55
C ASP A 71 16.20 5.76 6.98
N ALA A 72 15.92 6.78 7.81
CA ALA A 72 16.88 7.82 8.21
C ALA A 72 17.65 8.44 7.01
N TYR A 73 16.98 8.57 5.88
CA TYR A 73 17.60 8.95 4.60
C TYR A 73 17.15 10.34 4.13
N GLN A 74 15.86 10.49 3.81
CA GLN A 74 15.31 11.72 3.25
C GLN A 74 13.88 11.99 3.73
N VAL A 75 13.46 13.27 3.74
CA VAL A 75 12.13 13.64 4.27
C VAL A 75 11.00 13.16 3.36
N VAL A 76 11.16 13.21 2.04
CA VAL A 76 10.07 12.96 1.07
C VAL A 76 10.27 11.74 0.17
N ALA A 77 11.44 11.11 0.21
CA ALA A 77 11.73 9.95 -0.62
C ALA A 77 12.20 8.76 0.22
N PRO A 78 11.80 7.52 -0.12
CA PRO A 78 12.34 6.33 0.51
C PRO A 78 13.83 6.16 0.14
N HIS A 79 14.54 5.39 0.94
CA HIS A 79 15.90 4.98 0.59
C HIS A 79 15.87 4.12 -0.68
N PRO A 80 16.67 4.42 -1.73
CA PRO A 80 16.60 3.72 -3.00
C PRO A 80 16.80 2.20 -2.91
N GLU A 81 17.61 1.74 -1.97
CA GLU A 81 17.85 0.32 -1.74
C GLU A 81 16.71 -0.37 -0.98
N GLY A 82 15.81 0.37 -0.34
CA GLY A 82 14.64 -0.17 0.36
C GLY A 82 14.92 -1.13 1.51
N GLU A 83 16.12 -1.10 2.09
CA GLU A 83 16.54 -2.04 3.13
C GLU A 83 15.62 -2.02 4.36
N GLN A 84 15.20 -0.83 4.80
CA GLN A 84 14.34 -0.70 5.96
C GLN A 84 12.89 -1.10 5.65
N ILE A 85 12.43 -0.90 4.43
CA ILE A 85 11.15 -1.41 3.92
C ILE A 85 11.16 -2.94 3.94
N GLU A 86 12.19 -3.57 3.38
CA GLU A 86 12.37 -5.02 3.40
C GLU A 86 12.42 -5.56 4.83
N ARG A 87 13.23 -4.93 5.68
CA ARG A 87 13.36 -5.29 7.10
C ARG A 87 12.03 -5.19 7.82
N CYS A 88 11.26 -4.12 7.62
CA CYS A 88 9.93 -3.94 8.21
C CYS A 88 9.00 -5.10 7.87
N MET A 89 8.88 -5.45 6.59
CA MET A 89 8.07 -6.60 6.15
C MET A 89 8.59 -7.92 6.74
N LYS A 90 9.90 -8.16 6.71
CA LYS A 90 10.52 -9.37 7.24
C LYS A 90 10.25 -9.58 8.73
N GLU A 91 10.42 -8.52 9.54
CA GLU A 91 10.15 -8.57 10.98
C GLU A 91 8.65 -8.77 11.27
N THR A 92 7.77 -8.18 10.47
CA THR A 92 6.32 -8.39 10.58
C THR A 92 5.94 -9.84 10.29
N LEU A 93 6.49 -10.42 9.24
CA LEU A 93 6.14 -11.76 8.76
C LEU A 93 6.70 -12.88 9.65
N LYS A 94 7.85 -12.69 10.30
CA LYS A 94 8.50 -13.72 11.14
C LYS A 94 8.63 -15.07 10.43
N GLY A 95 8.98 -15.05 9.14
CA GLY A 95 9.13 -16.24 8.31
C GLY A 95 7.83 -16.81 7.72
N LYS A 96 6.69 -16.19 7.96
CA LYS A 96 5.39 -16.57 7.36
C LYS A 96 5.26 -16.01 5.96
N THR A 97 4.47 -16.68 5.11
CA THR A 97 4.06 -16.17 3.80
C THR A 97 2.61 -15.70 3.89
N PRO A 98 2.29 -14.44 3.60
CA PRO A 98 0.92 -13.95 3.63
C PRO A 98 0.10 -14.50 2.46
N GLY A 99 -1.22 -14.57 2.61
CA GLY A 99 -2.13 -14.96 1.52
C GLY A 99 -2.43 -13.81 0.54
N LEU A 100 -2.22 -12.56 0.98
CA LEU A 100 -2.38 -11.34 0.20
C LEU A 100 -1.44 -10.28 0.73
N ILE A 101 -0.90 -9.44 -0.14
CA ILE A 101 -0.18 -8.22 0.22
C ILE A 101 -1.01 -7.02 -0.22
N ASN A 102 -1.41 -6.19 0.72
CA ASN A 102 -1.95 -4.86 0.45
C ASN A 102 -0.79 -3.88 0.52
N ALA A 103 -0.29 -3.48 -0.63
CA ALA A 103 0.90 -2.67 -0.77
C ALA A 103 0.63 -1.19 -0.52
N HIS A 104 1.67 -0.47 -0.12
CA HIS A 104 1.60 0.99 -0.01
C HIS A 104 1.40 1.64 -1.39
N ALA A 105 2.17 1.27 -2.38
CA ALA A 105 2.00 1.52 -3.82
C ALA A 105 1.27 2.82 -4.18
N THR A 106 1.96 3.95 -4.10
CA THR A 106 1.39 5.29 -4.23
C THR A 106 1.29 5.81 -5.65
N SER A 107 1.68 5.02 -6.66
CA SER A 107 1.81 5.46 -8.06
C SER A 107 2.99 6.43 -8.29
N THR A 108 3.94 6.49 -7.36
CA THR A 108 5.16 7.29 -7.52
C THR A 108 6.28 6.48 -8.17
N PRO A 109 7.11 7.10 -9.04
CA PRO A 109 8.16 6.38 -9.75
C PRO A 109 9.12 5.58 -8.84
N LEU A 110 9.62 6.20 -7.79
CA LEU A 110 10.58 5.56 -6.89
C LEU A 110 9.89 4.67 -5.84
N GLY A 111 8.83 5.16 -5.21
CA GLY A 111 8.17 4.43 -4.10
C GLY A 111 7.66 3.05 -4.51
N ASP A 112 6.97 2.99 -5.64
CA ASP A 112 6.43 1.74 -6.17
C ASP A 112 7.52 0.74 -6.57
N TYR A 113 8.63 1.26 -7.15
CA TYR A 113 9.78 0.44 -7.51
C TYR A 113 10.43 -0.18 -6.27
N VAL A 114 10.74 0.63 -5.26
CA VAL A 114 11.44 0.20 -4.05
C VAL A 114 10.63 -0.83 -3.26
N GLU A 115 9.32 -0.62 -3.14
CA GLU A 115 8.45 -1.59 -2.45
C GLU A 115 8.38 -2.91 -3.22
N LEU A 116 8.16 -2.86 -4.54
CA LEU A 116 8.06 -4.06 -5.36
C LEU A 116 9.37 -4.87 -5.36
N ASP A 117 10.51 -4.18 -5.40
CA ASP A 117 11.82 -4.78 -5.31
C ASP A 117 12.03 -5.48 -3.95
N ALA A 118 11.67 -4.82 -2.84
CA ALA A 118 11.74 -5.41 -1.52
C ALA A 118 10.82 -6.64 -1.36
N ILE A 119 9.62 -6.62 -1.94
CA ILE A 119 8.71 -7.78 -2.00
C ILE A 119 9.36 -8.95 -2.76
N ASN A 120 10.03 -8.68 -3.88
CA ASN A 120 10.71 -9.72 -4.65
C ASN A 120 11.94 -10.29 -3.91
N ARG A 121 12.76 -9.45 -3.26
CA ARG A 121 13.91 -9.91 -2.46
C ARG A 121 13.49 -10.82 -1.31
N LEU A 122 12.31 -10.61 -0.74
CA LEU A 122 11.72 -11.49 0.28
C LEU A 122 11.14 -12.79 -0.30
N GLY A 123 11.18 -13.00 -1.62
CA GLY A 123 10.62 -14.19 -2.26
C GLY A 123 9.09 -14.18 -2.34
N LEU A 124 8.46 -13.03 -2.17
CA LEU A 124 7.00 -12.88 -2.11
C LEU A 124 6.35 -12.52 -3.45
N GLY A 125 7.11 -12.46 -4.55
CA GLY A 125 6.62 -12.03 -5.86
C GLY A 125 5.47 -12.87 -6.45
N LYS A 126 5.23 -14.09 -5.93
CA LYS A 126 4.08 -14.93 -6.33
C LYS A 126 2.84 -14.74 -5.46
N VAL A 127 2.96 -14.06 -4.33
CA VAL A 127 1.82 -13.76 -3.46
C VAL A 127 0.90 -12.77 -4.18
N PRO A 128 -0.44 -12.96 -4.14
CA PRO A 128 -1.36 -11.96 -4.66
C PRO A 128 -1.07 -10.57 -4.07
N LEU A 129 -1.10 -9.56 -4.93
CA LEU A 129 -0.72 -8.19 -4.60
C LEU A 129 -1.82 -7.23 -5.02
N VAL A 130 -2.20 -6.31 -4.14
CA VAL A 130 -3.20 -5.28 -4.40
C VAL A 130 -2.67 -3.89 -4.04
N ALA A 131 -2.98 -2.92 -4.87
CA ALA A 131 -2.78 -1.49 -4.63
C ALA A 131 -4.12 -0.78 -4.62
N ASN A 132 -4.74 -0.69 -3.44
CA ASN A 132 -6.05 -0.06 -3.29
C ASN A 132 -6.06 1.42 -3.71
N LYS A 133 -4.91 2.10 -3.60
CA LYS A 133 -4.76 3.50 -4.03
C LYS A 133 -5.02 3.72 -5.52
N SER A 134 -4.98 2.67 -6.34
CA SER A 134 -5.40 2.76 -7.74
C SER A 134 -6.87 3.17 -7.90
N GLN A 135 -7.71 2.84 -6.90
CA GLN A 135 -9.16 3.11 -6.91
C GLN A 135 -9.55 4.27 -5.99
N ILE A 136 -8.89 4.39 -4.84
CA ILE A 136 -9.30 5.33 -3.78
C ILE A 136 -8.36 6.53 -3.62
N GLY A 137 -7.25 6.57 -4.34
CA GLY A 137 -6.21 7.59 -4.15
C GLY A 137 -5.44 7.40 -2.83
N HIS A 138 -4.63 8.39 -2.47
CA HIS A 138 -3.80 8.38 -1.27
C HIS A 138 -4.40 9.28 -0.19
N LEU A 139 -4.91 8.68 0.87
CA LEU A 139 -5.58 9.36 1.99
C LEU A 139 -4.59 9.91 3.04
N MET A 140 -3.33 10.08 2.68
CA MET A 140 -2.25 10.60 3.54
C MET A 140 -2.18 9.84 4.89
N ALA A 141 -2.38 10.53 6.02
CA ALA A 141 -2.31 9.92 7.35
C ALA A 141 -3.42 8.87 7.58
N ALA A 142 -4.54 8.96 6.89
CA ALA A 142 -5.62 7.97 6.98
C ALA A 142 -5.42 6.74 6.08
N ALA A 143 -4.44 6.76 5.15
CA ALA A 143 -4.25 5.69 4.17
C ALA A 143 -4.12 4.31 4.81
N GLY A 144 -3.22 4.16 5.79
CA GLY A 144 -2.99 2.88 6.47
C GLY A 144 -4.24 2.36 7.19
N SER A 145 -5.04 3.23 7.79
CA SER A 145 -6.27 2.82 8.45
C SER A 145 -7.33 2.32 7.46
N ILE A 146 -7.53 3.01 6.35
CA ILE A 146 -8.48 2.57 5.32
C ILE A 146 -7.99 1.27 4.65
N GLU A 147 -6.71 1.17 4.33
CA GLU A 147 -6.13 -0.03 3.72
C GLU A 147 -6.20 -1.24 4.65
N LEU A 148 -6.03 -1.04 5.95
CA LEU A 148 -6.26 -2.09 6.94
C LEU A 148 -7.74 -2.51 6.97
N ALA A 149 -8.69 -1.57 6.90
CA ALA A 149 -10.12 -1.90 6.83
C ALA A 149 -10.46 -2.71 5.57
N LEU A 150 -9.91 -2.31 4.40
CA LEU A 150 -10.07 -3.06 3.15
C LEU A 150 -9.43 -4.45 3.22
N SER A 151 -8.28 -4.58 3.89
CA SER A 151 -7.62 -5.86 4.14
C SER A 151 -8.47 -6.79 5.01
N ILE A 152 -9.11 -6.27 6.05
CA ILE A 152 -10.07 -7.01 6.89
C ILE A 152 -11.28 -7.48 6.07
N LEU A 153 -11.81 -6.61 5.20
CA LEU A 153 -12.91 -6.98 4.31
C LEU A 153 -12.48 -8.06 3.30
N SER A 154 -11.26 -7.97 2.77
CA SER A 154 -10.69 -9.01 1.90
C SER A 154 -10.61 -10.38 2.58
N LEU A 155 -10.15 -10.44 3.83
CA LEU A 155 -10.17 -11.66 4.65
C LEU A 155 -11.59 -12.18 4.85
N LYS A 156 -12.49 -11.32 5.32
CA LYS A 156 -13.87 -11.68 5.66
C LYS A 156 -14.65 -12.20 4.46
N HIS A 157 -14.53 -11.55 3.32
CA HIS A 157 -15.29 -11.88 2.11
C HIS A 157 -14.54 -12.81 1.15
N ARG A 158 -13.26 -13.11 1.42
CA ARG A 158 -12.39 -13.91 0.55
C ARG A 158 -12.34 -13.36 -0.88
N ILE A 159 -12.14 -12.05 -0.98
CA ILE A 159 -12.07 -11.34 -2.26
C ILE A 159 -10.75 -10.58 -2.32
N ILE A 160 -10.02 -10.75 -3.42
CA ILE A 160 -8.91 -9.88 -3.80
C ILE A 160 -9.52 -8.71 -4.57
N PRO A 161 -9.42 -7.45 -4.07
CA PRO A 161 -9.84 -6.28 -4.85
C PRO A 161 -8.96 -6.11 -6.09
N PRO A 162 -9.44 -5.42 -7.13
CA PRO A 162 -8.62 -5.15 -8.30
C PRO A 162 -7.59 -4.06 -8.03
N THR A 163 -6.47 -4.14 -8.73
CA THR A 163 -5.57 -3.01 -8.98
C THR A 163 -5.87 -2.53 -10.39
N VAL A 164 -6.36 -1.30 -10.53
CA VAL A 164 -6.74 -0.73 -11.82
C VAL A 164 -5.63 0.15 -12.40
N ASN A 165 -5.77 0.51 -13.69
CA ASN A 165 -4.86 1.42 -14.41
C ASN A 165 -3.42 0.88 -14.57
N VAL A 166 -3.22 -0.43 -14.57
CA VAL A 166 -1.94 -1.05 -14.87
C VAL A 166 -2.02 -1.65 -16.28
N ASP A 167 -1.55 -0.91 -17.26
CA ASP A 167 -1.48 -1.34 -18.65
C ASP A 167 -0.18 -2.10 -18.92
N GLU A 168 0.93 -1.61 -18.37
CA GLU A 168 2.27 -2.16 -18.55
C GLU A 168 3.04 -2.08 -17.24
N VAL A 169 3.33 -3.24 -16.67
CA VAL A 169 4.05 -3.34 -15.39
C VAL A 169 5.52 -2.94 -15.56
N LEU A 170 6.10 -2.37 -14.51
CA LEU A 170 7.54 -2.05 -14.40
C LEU A 170 8.42 -3.17 -14.94
N ASP A 171 9.39 -2.80 -15.77
CA ASP A 171 10.37 -3.72 -16.36
C ASP A 171 11.10 -4.58 -15.31
N GLY A 172 11.27 -5.85 -15.63
CA GLY A 172 11.94 -6.80 -14.75
C GLY A 172 11.08 -7.38 -13.65
N TYR A 173 9.81 -6.97 -13.52
CA TYR A 173 8.88 -7.47 -12.50
C TYR A 173 7.65 -8.11 -13.12
N SER A 174 7.09 -9.10 -12.42
CA SER A 174 5.85 -9.78 -12.80
C SER A 174 4.99 -10.01 -11.55
N PRO A 175 4.47 -8.93 -10.92
CA PRO A 175 3.68 -9.02 -9.72
C PRO A 175 2.35 -9.74 -9.98
N ASN A 176 1.92 -10.51 -8.99
CA ASN A 176 0.65 -11.26 -9.07
C ASN A 176 -0.54 -10.35 -8.75
N ILE A 177 -0.86 -9.42 -9.64
CA ILE A 177 -1.97 -8.46 -9.52
C ILE A 177 -3.21 -8.92 -10.28
N ARG A 178 -4.38 -8.39 -9.88
CA ARG A 178 -5.66 -8.64 -10.53
C ARG A 178 -6.26 -7.34 -11.05
N SER A 179 -6.67 -7.33 -12.31
CA SER A 179 -7.39 -6.18 -12.90
C SER A 179 -8.89 -6.19 -12.60
N LYS A 180 -9.41 -7.29 -12.06
CA LYS A 180 -10.81 -7.46 -11.62
C LYS A 180 -10.85 -8.14 -10.27
N SER A 181 -11.93 -7.90 -9.52
CA SER A 181 -12.17 -8.62 -8.26
C SER A 181 -12.19 -10.13 -8.48
N GLU A 182 -11.50 -10.85 -7.62
CA GLU A 182 -11.41 -12.32 -7.71
C GLU A 182 -11.69 -12.94 -6.35
N SER A 183 -12.52 -14.01 -6.35
CA SER A 183 -12.72 -14.85 -5.16
C SER A 183 -11.46 -15.69 -4.92
N HIS A 184 -10.89 -15.60 -3.72
CA HIS A 184 -9.66 -16.28 -3.37
C HIS A 184 -9.63 -16.64 -1.89
N GLU A 185 -9.10 -17.81 -1.53
CA GLU A 185 -8.91 -18.16 -0.13
C GLU A 185 -7.76 -17.36 0.46
N ILE A 186 -8.07 -16.33 1.23
CA ILE A 186 -7.10 -15.46 1.90
C ILE A 186 -7.09 -15.84 3.38
N LYS A 187 -5.94 -16.30 3.89
CA LYS A 187 -5.77 -16.68 5.31
C LYS A 187 -5.09 -15.61 6.14
N SER A 188 -4.37 -14.70 5.48
CA SER A 188 -3.69 -13.58 6.12
C SER A 188 -3.40 -12.50 5.10
N VAL A 189 -3.33 -11.25 5.56
CA VAL A 189 -2.98 -10.09 4.73
C VAL A 189 -1.84 -9.33 5.39
N LEU A 190 -0.77 -9.10 4.63
CA LEU A 190 0.25 -8.12 4.97
C LEU A 190 -0.18 -6.76 4.44
N CYS A 191 -0.35 -5.77 5.31
CA CYS A 191 -0.69 -4.41 4.95
C CYS A 191 0.51 -3.49 5.21
N ASN A 192 0.98 -2.78 4.19
CA ASN A 192 2.16 -1.92 4.22
C ASN A 192 1.78 -0.44 4.20
N SER A 193 2.53 0.36 4.95
CA SER A 193 2.45 1.82 4.92
C SER A 193 3.84 2.41 5.05
N PHE A 194 4.28 3.16 4.03
CA PHE A 194 5.61 3.78 3.98
C PHE A 194 5.44 5.28 3.77
N GLY A 195 5.81 6.05 4.79
CA GLY A 195 5.48 7.47 4.85
C GLY A 195 6.69 8.39 4.65
N PHE A 196 6.39 9.65 4.43
CA PHE A 196 7.40 10.72 4.49
C PHE A 196 8.11 10.71 5.85
N GLY A 197 9.36 11.18 5.87
CA GLY A 197 10.24 11.07 7.00
C GLY A 197 10.92 9.70 7.13
N GLY A 198 10.75 8.82 6.12
CA GLY A 198 11.32 7.48 6.09
C GLY A 198 10.65 6.50 7.06
N THR A 199 9.45 6.79 7.54
CA THR A 199 8.73 5.90 8.45
C THR A 199 8.10 4.75 7.67
N ASN A 200 8.46 3.52 8.03
CA ASN A 200 7.92 2.30 7.47
C ASN A 200 7.13 1.54 8.53
N ALA A 201 5.95 1.08 8.19
CA ALA A 201 5.11 0.25 9.05
C ALA A 201 4.49 -0.89 8.23
N SER A 202 4.48 -2.08 8.79
CA SER A 202 3.78 -3.24 8.24
C SER A 202 2.99 -3.95 9.33
N ILE A 203 1.83 -4.45 8.98
CA ILE A 203 0.94 -5.21 9.85
C ILE A 203 0.51 -6.50 9.14
N LEU A 204 0.57 -7.62 9.84
CA LEU A 204 0.04 -8.91 9.39
C LEU A 204 -1.22 -9.20 10.17
N ILE A 205 -2.33 -9.41 9.46
CA ILE A 205 -3.62 -9.83 10.03
C ILE A 205 -4.03 -11.21 9.50
N LYS A 206 -4.80 -11.96 10.30
CA LYS A 206 -5.36 -13.27 9.94
C LYS A 206 -6.75 -13.47 10.52
#